data_e12e77106df145847580a0cfcdeca657
#
_entry.id   e12e77106df145847580a0cfcdeca657
#
_cell.length_a   1.000
_cell.length_b   1.000
_cell.length_c   1.000
_cell.angle_alpha   90.00
_cell.angle_beta   90.00
_cell.angle_gamma   90.00
#
_symmetry.space_group_name_H-M   'P 1'
#
loop_
_entity.id
_entity.type
_entity.pdbx_description
1 polymer ?
#
loop_
_entity_poly.entity_id
_entity_poly.type
_entity_poly.pdbx_seq_one_letter_code
_entity_poly.pdbx_strand_id
1 'polypeptide(L)'
;MRRLFNMNKSIGFLCAMVLNTGFVARAQQVLVQANVADDTVKTTFGPNRRYFGHVYLGYGLVAGRAGNGAEVQHGSASAELRGGGRFKIRFSQALAVNLDLGYGYLRYELEQNAQKLVPSPALHRREGLGLHQIYSEISLRLNAGRRGNSVGRYADLLAGGSWVAATRHVTEDEPAPGIGRVETTEYGLPYLQRWTGNVGARLGVDRYAVTARCRLSPAFGPTYAAWPELPRWVIGVEIGLF
;
A
#
# COMPACT_ATOMS: atom_id res chain seq x y z
N MET A 1 -36.71 -10.89 -28.52
CA MET A 1 -36.68 -9.66 -27.71
C MET A 1 -37.32 -9.77 -26.34
N ARG A 2 -37.14 -10.85 -25.56
CA ARG A 2 -37.80 -11.05 -24.24
C ARG A 2 -36.85 -11.46 -23.09
N ARG A 3 -35.54 -11.48 -23.31
CA ARG A 3 -34.56 -11.93 -22.26
C ARG A 3 -33.75 -10.85 -21.59
N LEU A 4 -33.82 -9.57 -22.02
CA LEU A 4 -33.07 -8.46 -21.43
C LEU A 4 -33.81 -7.71 -20.32
N PHE A 5 -35.10 -8.00 -20.10
CA PHE A 5 -35.92 -7.26 -19.13
C PHE A 5 -35.89 -7.84 -17.69
N ASN A 6 -35.37 -9.04 -17.51
CA ASN A 6 -35.32 -9.70 -16.18
C ASN A 6 -34.04 -9.45 -15.38
N MET A 7 -32.95 -9.02 -16.04
CA MET A 7 -31.68 -8.81 -15.34
C MET A 7 -31.67 -7.52 -14.48
N ASN A 8 -32.37 -6.46 -14.93
CA ASN A 8 -32.43 -5.19 -14.18
C ASN A 8 -33.30 -5.26 -12.92
N LYS A 9 -34.28 -6.16 -12.86
CA LYS A 9 -35.11 -6.34 -11.67
C LYS A 9 -34.39 -7.07 -10.54
N SER A 10 -33.49 -8.01 -10.87
CA SER A 10 -32.72 -8.76 -9.87
C SER A 10 -31.62 -7.91 -9.23
N ILE A 11 -31.00 -6.98 -9.98
CA ILE A 11 -29.99 -6.07 -9.44
C ILE A 11 -30.65 -5.00 -8.54
N GLY A 12 -31.83 -4.50 -8.92
CA GLY A 12 -32.59 -3.57 -8.09
C GLY A 12 -33.06 -4.20 -6.76
N PHE A 13 -33.39 -5.49 -6.77
CA PHE A 13 -33.77 -6.21 -5.55
C PHE A 13 -32.60 -6.50 -4.61
N LEU A 14 -31.39 -6.77 -5.17
CA LEU A 14 -30.16 -6.96 -4.39
C LEU A 14 -29.70 -5.65 -3.74
N CYS A 15 -29.74 -4.53 -4.45
CA CYS A 15 -29.45 -3.20 -3.90
C CYS A 15 -30.46 -2.77 -2.82
N ALA A 16 -31.74 -3.08 -2.98
CA ALA A 16 -32.76 -2.77 -1.98
C ALA A 16 -32.62 -3.63 -0.71
N MET A 17 -32.10 -4.84 -0.81
CA MET A 17 -31.88 -5.73 0.34
C MET A 17 -30.66 -5.31 1.18
N VAL A 18 -29.62 -4.72 0.54
CA VAL A 18 -28.44 -4.19 1.23
C VAL A 18 -28.74 -2.87 1.96
N LEU A 19 -29.69 -2.08 1.48
CA LEU A 19 -30.10 -0.82 2.10
C LEU A 19 -31.08 -0.98 3.28
N ASN A 20 -31.66 -2.17 3.47
CA ASN A 20 -32.61 -2.43 4.57
C ASN A 20 -31.98 -3.12 5.80
N THR A 21 -30.65 -3.33 5.85
CA THR A 21 -29.99 -3.64 7.12
C THR A 21 -29.88 -2.36 7.94
N GLY A 22 -31.01 -1.87 8.40
CA GLY A 22 -31.07 -0.82 9.42
C GLY A 22 -30.32 -1.34 10.64
N PHE A 23 -29.17 -0.74 10.93
CA PHE A 23 -28.49 -0.88 12.19
C PHE A 23 -29.46 -0.46 13.28
N VAL A 24 -30.08 -1.42 13.95
CA VAL A 24 -30.73 -1.16 15.22
C VAL A 24 -29.60 -0.80 16.19
N ALA A 25 -29.31 0.48 16.30
CA ALA A 25 -28.49 1.00 17.37
C ALA A 25 -29.21 0.66 18.68
N ARG A 26 -28.87 -0.46 19.29
CA ARG A 26 -29.24 -0.71 20.68
C ARG A 26 -28.47 0.30 21.50
N ALA A 27 -29.16 1.31 21.99
CA ALA A 27 -28.64 2.17 23.04
C ALA A 27 -28.17 1.24 24.17
N GLN A 28 -26.88 1.21 24.43
CA GLN A 28 -26.32 0.49 25.56
C GLN A 28 -26.89 1.12 26.83
N GLN A 29 -27.82 0.45 27.45
CA GLN A 29 -28.29 0.79 28.76
C GLN A 29 -27.14 0.40 29.72
N VAL A 30 -26.49 1.42 30.30
CA VAL A 30 -25.44 1.20 31.30
C VAL A 30 -26.10 0.64 32.56
N LEU A 31 -26.08 -0.69 32.68
CA LEU A 31 -26.66 -1.43 33.81
C LEU A 31 -25.71 -1.56 35.02
N VAL A 32 -24.49 -1.08 34.89
CA VAL A 32 -23.50 -1.15 35.99
C VAL A 32 -23.02 0.25 36.28
N GLN A 33 -23.45 0.82 37.39
CA GLN A 33 -22.87 1.99 38.01
C GLN A 33 -21.65 1.54 38.83
N ALA A 34 -20.49 1.37 38.17
CA ALA A 34 -19.24 1.14 38.83
C ALA A 34 -18.74 2.46 39.45
N ASN A 35 -18.26 2.42 40.69
CA ASN A 35 -17.64 3.55 41.32
C ASN A 35 -16.30 3.83 40.62
N VAL A 36 -16.27 4.76 39.67
CA VAL A 36 -15.12 5.06 38.81
C VAL A 36 -13.90 5.59 39.61
N ALA A 37 -14.11 5.97 40.85
CA ALA A 37 -13.03 6.45 41.72
C ALA A 37 -12.05 5.35 42.16
N ASP A 38 -12.47 4.08 42.15
CA ASP A 38 -11.63 2.94 42.55
C ASP A 38 -10.98 2.21 41.39
N ASP A 39 -11.34 2.54 40.14
CA ASP A 39 -10.76 1.91 38.95
C ASP A 39 -9.43 2.61 38.59
N THR A 40 -8.41 2.36 39.39
CA THR A 40 -7.04 2.86 39.18
C THR A 40 -6.24 2.06 38.17
N VAL A 41 -6.85 1.13 37.42
CA VAL A 41 -6.16 0.36 36.37
C VAL A 41 -5.78 1.28 35.21
N LYS A 42 -4.55 1.79 35.26
CA LYS A 42 -3.98 2.57 34.16
C LYS A 42 -3.82 1.68 32.95
N THR A 43 -4.78 1.74 32.03
CA THR A 43 -4.67 1.01 30.76
C THR A 43 -3.37 1.42 30.04
N THR A 44 -2.53 0.42 29.75
CA THR A 44 -1.24 0.62 29.07
C THR A 44 -1.38 0.55 27.55
N PHE A 45 -2.51 0.04 27.06
CA PHE A 45 -2.80 -0.14 25.64
C PHE A 45 -3.84 0.88 25.13
N GLY A 46 -3.60 1.45 23.94
CA GLY A 46 -4.52 2.39 23.29
C GLY A 46 -3.81 3.48 22.47
N PRO A 47 -4.56 4.27 21.67
CA PRO A 47 -4.03 5.21 20.69
C PRO A 47 -2.99 6.20 21.27
N ASN A 48 -3.20 6.70 22.47
CA ASN A 48 -2.24 7.56 23.17
C ASN A 48 -1.68 6.92 24.45
N ARG A 49 -1.66 5.59 24.52
CA ARG A 49 -1.05 4.83 25.62
C ARG A 49 0.35 4.37 25.27
N ARG A 50 1.01 3.65 26.19
CA ARG A 50 2.37 3.16 26.00
C ARG A 50 2.47 2.21 24.82
N TYR A 51 1.48 1.33 24.66
CA TYR A 51 1.40 0.36 23.57
C TYR A 51 0.14 0.59 22.74
N PHE A 52 0.26 0.45 21.43
CA PHE A 52 -0.88 0.50 20.53
C PHE A 52 -0.58 -0.27 19.26
N GLY A 53 -1.51 -1.15 18.88
CA GLY A 53 -1.45 -1.89 17.63
C GLY A 53 -2.70 -1.64 16.80
N HIS A 54 -2.52 -1.52 15.49
CA HIS A 54 -3.62 -1.41 14.52
C HIS A 54 -3.19 -1.92 13.17
N VAL A 55 -4.14 -2.25 12.33
CA VAL A 55 -3.92 -2.54 10.91
C VAL A 55 -4.08 -1.27 10.09
N TYR A 56 -3.49 -1.25 8.89
CA TYR A 56 -3.65 -0.16 7.95
C TYR A 56 -3.65 -0.64 6.52
N LEU A 57 -4.23 0.16 5.64
CA LEU A 57 -4.17 0.02 4.21
C LEU A 57 -3.57 1.28 3.61
N GLY A 58 -2.79 1.13 2.55
CA GLY A 58 -2.15 2.23 1.84
C GLY A 58 -2.21 2.03 0.33
N TYR A 59 -2.35 3.13 -0.38
CA TYR A 59 -2.24 3.19 -1.82
C TYR A 59 -1.27 4.30 -2.21
N GLY A 60 -0.31 3.96 -3.07
CA GLY A 60 0.73 4.89 -3.51
C GLY A 60 0.93 4.85 -5.01
N LEU A 61 1.35 5.98 -5.57
CA LEU A 61 1.71 6.13 -6.97
C LEU A 61 3.22 6.16 -7.09
N VAL A 62 3.74 5.47 -8.09
CA VAL A 62 5.16 5.53 -8.44
C VAL A 62 5.47 6.93 -8.96
N ALA A 63 6.55 7.51 -8.46
CA ALA A 63 6.98 8.88 -8.75
C ALA A 63 8.50 8.94 -8.99
N GLY A 64 8.94 10.06 -9.56
CA GLY A 64 10.35 10.29 -9.87
C GLY A 64 10.72 9.81 -11.26
N ARG A 65 11.98 10.06 -11.62
CA ARG A 65 12.50 9.69 -12.94
C ARG A 65 13.06 8.28 -12.93
N ALA A 66 12.83 7.57 -14.01
CA ALA A 66 13.54 6.34 -14.36
C ALA A 66 14.88 6.64 -15.03
N GLY A 67 15.75 5.64 -15.15
CA GLY A 67 16.86 5.67 -16.08
C GLY A 67 16.37 5.60 -17.53
N ASN A 68 17.14 6.15 -18.47
CA ASN A 68 16.79 6.13 -19.90
C ASN A 68 16.60 4.70 -20.39
N GLY A 69 15.42 4.38 -20.90
CA GLY A 69 15.05 3.04 -21.35
C GLY A 69 14.36 2.16 -20.28
N ALA A 70 14.06 2.72 -19.09
CA ALA A 70 13.24 2.10 -18.05
C ALA A 70 12.07 3.00 -17.63
N GLU A 71 11.63 3.85 -18.55
CA GLU A 71 10.52 4.77 -18.30
C GLU A 71 9.25 4.01 -17.98
N VAL A 72 8.46 4.58 -17.07
CA VAL A 72 7.20 3.99 -16.62
C VAL A 72 6.04 4.96 -16.82
N GLN A 73 4.88 4.41 -17.12
CA GLN A 73 3.64 5.17 -17.15
C GLN A 73 3.25 5.53 -15.71
N HIS A 74 3.22 6.82 -15.41
CA HIS A 74 2.85 7.33 -14.09
C HIS A 74 1.33 7.24 -13.83
N GLY A 75 0.94 7.64 -12.61
CA GLY A 75 -0.44 7.58 -12.15
C GLY A 75 -0.86 6.18 -11.72
N SER A 76 -2.12 5.83 -11.95
CA SER A 76 -2.67 4.53 -11.53
C SER A 76 -2.11 3.32 -12.29
N ALA A 77 -1.41 3.55 -13.40
CA ALA A 77 -0.74 2.49 -14.16
C ALA A 77 0.43 1.90 -13.36
N SER A 78 1.24 2.76 -12.71
CA SER A 78 2.34 2.34 -11.84
C SER A 78 2.04 2.73 -10.41
N ALA A 79 1.64 1.75 -9.60
CA ALA A 79 1.13 1.98 -8.26
C ALA A 79 1.49 0.86 -7.28
N GLU A 80 1.44 1.18 -6.00
CA GLU A 80 1.63 0.25 -4.90
C GLU A 80 0.35 0.17 -4.05
N LEU A 81 -0.10 -1.05 -3.78
CA LEU A 81 -1.10 -1.34 -2.76
C LEU A 81 -0.39 -2.02 -1.58
N ARG A 82 -0.59 -1.50 -0.36
CA ARG A 82 0.03 -2.03 0.86
C ARG A 82 -1.01 -2.28 1.93
N GLY A 83 -0.76 -3.30 2.76
CA GLY A 83 -1.54 -3.55 3.96
C GLY A 83 -0.68 -4.22 5.01
N GLY A 84 -0.90 -3.88 6.28
CA GLY A 84 -0.10 -4.43 7.35
C GLY A 84 -0.57 -4.05 8.74
N GLY A 85 0.14 -4.61 9.72
CA GLY A 85 0.00 -4.26 11.12
C GLY A 85 1.09 -3.26 11.53
N ARG A 86 0.72 -2.29 12.36
CA ARG A 86 1.62 -1.34 12.98
C ARG A 86 1.53 -1.46 14.48
N PHE A 87 2.68 -1.67 15.12
CA PHE A 87 2.81 -1.71 16.57
C PHE A 87 3.61 -0.51 17.05
N LYS A 88 3.04 0.28 17.95
CA LYS A 88 3.62 1.50 18.52
C LYS A 88 4.05 1.28 19.95
N ILE A 89 5.26 1.73 20.26
CA ILE A 89 5.77 1.86 21.62
C ILE A 89 6.03 3.35 21.89
N ARG A 90 5.30 3.94 22.83
CA ARG A 90 5.44 5.34 23.19
C ARG A 90 6.42 5.50 24.37
N PHE A 91 7.42 6.34 24.18
CA PHE A 91 8.39 6.71 25.21
C PHE A 91 7.98 7.98 25.98
N SER A 92 7.46 8.97 25.23
CA SER A 92 6.97 10.23 25.81
C SER A 92 5.71 10.71 25.10
N GLN A 93 5.15 11.85 25.51
CA GLN A 93 4.02 12.45 24.77
C GLN A 93 4.41 12.84 23.34
N ALA A 94 5.65 13.24 23.13
CA ALA A 94 6.15 13.69 21.85
C ALA A 94 6.78 12.56 21.02
N LEU A 95 7.31 11.50 21.65
CA LEU A 95 8.16 10.51 20.98
C LEU A 95 7.61 9.08 21.10
N ALA A 96 7.55 8.40 19.98
CA ALA A 96 7.23 6.97 19.90
C ALA A 96 8.05 6.29 18.78
N VAL A 97 8.18 4.97 18.87
CA VAL A 97 8.71 4.13 17.82
C VAL A 97 7.59 3.21 17.34
N ASN A 98 7.50 3.00 16.04
CA ASN A 98 6.59 2.00 15.48
C ASN A 98 7.38 0.93 14.74
N LEU A 99 6.84 -0.27 14.78
CA LEU A 99 7.22 -1.40 13.94
C LEU A 99 6.06 -1.75 13.04
N ASP A 100 6.28 -1.73 11.75
CA ASP A 100 5.32 -2.09 10.73
C ASP A 100 5.74 -3.42 10.11
N LEU A 101 4.78 -4.32 9.91
CA LEU A 101 4.96 -5.58 9.18
C LEU A 101 3.76 -5.75 8.27
N GLY A 102 4.01 -6.08 7.00
CA GLY A 102 2.92 -6.20 6.07
C GLY A 102 3.29 -6.78 4.71
N TYR A 103 2.31 -6.72 3.84
CA TYR A 103 2.38 -7.15 2.45
C TYR A 103 2.09 -5.98 1.53
N GLY A 104 2.83 -5.91 0.41
CA GLY A 104 2.66 -4.92 -0.64
C GLY A 104 2.66 -5.55 -2.02
N TYR A 105 1.88 -5.00 -2.91
CA TYR A 105 1.93 -5.27 -4.34
C TYR A 105 2.31 -3.99 -5.07
N LEU A 106 3.52 -3.97 -5.64
CA LEU A 106 4.04 -2.85 -6.43
C LEU A 106 4.02 -3.23 -7.90
N ARG A 107 3.42 -2.37 -8.72
CA ARG A 107 3.36 -2.53 -10.16
C ARG A 107 4.03 -1.36 -10.86
N TYR A 108 4.86 -1.69 -11.85
CA TYR A 108 5.40 -0.77 -12.83
C TYR A 108 4.81 -1.09 -14.19
N GLU A 109 4.18 -0.13 -14.85
CA GLU A 109 3.77 -0.21 -16.24
C GLU A 109 4.83 0.49 -17.07
N LEU A 110 5.51 -0.25 -17.96
CA LEU A 110 6.62 0.28 -18.75
C LEU A 110 6.10 1.08 -19.94
N GLU A 111 6.75 2.21 -20.21
CA GLU A 111 6.48 2.95 -21.44
C GLU A 111 7.01 2.19 -22.67
N GLN A 112 6.20 2.16 -23.71
CA GLN A 112 6.53 1.47 -24.96
C GLN A 112 7.03 2.50 -25.98
N ASN A 113 8.31 2.87 -25.87
CA ASN A 113 8.98 3.83 -26.73
C ASN A 113 10.25 3.24 -27.36
N ALA A 114 10.81 3.92 -28.37
CA ALA A 114 11.98 3.44 -29.10
C ALA A 114 13.27 3.37 -28.26
N GLN A 115 13.30 4.02 -27.09
CA GLN A 115 14.42 4.03 -26.16
C GLN A 115 14.36 2.92 -25.12
N LYS A 116 13.26 2.15 -25.09
CA LYS A 116 13.06 1.08 -24.12
C LYS A 116 14.17 0.02 -24.18
N LEU A 117 14.75 -0.29 -23.02
CA LEU A 117 15.82 -1.27 -22.86
C LEU A 117 15.42 -2.43 -21.93
N VAL A 118 14.53 -2.19 -20.95
CA VAL A 118 14.22 -3.18 -19.93
C VAL A 118 12.76 -3.63 -20.02
N PRO A 119 12.49 -4.92 -19.74
CA PRO A 119 13.42 -6.04 -19.60
C PRO A 119 14.00 -6.51 -20.95
N SER A 120 13.40 -6.06 -22.04
CA SER A 120 13.87 -6.27 -23.42
C SER A 120 13.55 -5.05 -24.28
N PRO A 121 14.24 -4.82 -25.40
CA PRO A 121 13.92 -3.73 -26.32
C PRO A 121 12.67 -4.01 -27.20
N ALA A 122 12.06 -5.20 -27.08
CA ALA A 122 10.83 -5.49 -27.78
C ALA A 122 9.69 -4.57 -27.31
N LEU A 123 8.94 -4.04 -28.26
CA LEU A 123 7.79 -3.19 -27.98
C LEU A 123 6.53 -4.03 -27.97
N HIS A 124 5.74 -3.85 -26.92
CA HIS A 124 4.45 -4.49 -26.71
C HIS A 124 3.35 -3.43 -26.71
N ARG A 125 2.12 -3.82 -26.90
CA ARG A 125 0.99 -2.93 -26.71
C ARG A 125 0.95 -2.41 -25.24
N ARG A 126 1.24 -3.30 -24.30
CA ARG A 126 1.31 -3.04 -22.88
C ARG A 126 2.29 -3.99 -22.21
N GLU A 127 3.03 -3.49 -21.24
CA GLU A 127 4.00 -4.30 -20.51
C GLU A 127 4.14 -3.82 -19.07
N GLY A 128 4.04 -4.75 -18.14
CA GLY A 128 4.07 -4.44 -16.73
C GLY A 128 4.88 -5.43 -15.91
N LEU A 129 5.57 -4.89 -14.89
CA LEU A 129 6.28 -5.66 -13.87
C LEU A 129 5.51 -5.58 -12.55
N GLY A 130 5.16 -6.71 -11.98
CA GLY A 130 4.49 -6.81 -10.67
C GLY A 130 5.39 -7.47 -9.64
N LEU A 131 5.50 -6.86 -8.46
CA LEU A 131 6.29 -7.33 -7.34
C LEU A 131 5.41 -7.52 -6.11
N HIS A 132 5.33 -8.75 -5.62
CA HIS A 132 4.69 -9.10 -4.35
C HIS A 132 5.75 -9.08 -3.26
N GLN A 133 5.57 -8.24 -2.25
CA GLN A 133 6.58 -7.95 -1.24
C GLN A 133 6.05 -8.20 0.16
N ILE A 134 6.88 -8.83 1.00
CA ILE A 134 6.70 -8.81 2.44
C ILE A 134 7.68 -7.78 2.98
N TYR A 135 7.20 -6.80 3.75
CA TYR A 135 8.04 -5.72 4.25
C TYR A 135 8.01 -5.63 5.78
N SER A 136 9.12 -5.14 6.31
CA SER A 136 9.24 -4.71 7.69
C SER A 136 9.87 -3.32 7.74
N GLU A 137 9.24 -2.40 8.47
CA GLU A 137 9.69 -1.01 8.60
C GLU A 137 9.69 -0.60 10.09
N ILE A 138 10.73 0.09 10.51
CA ILE A 138 10.78 0.79 11.79
C ILE A 138 10.59 2.28 11.53
N SER A 139 9.84 2.97 12.38
CA SER A 139 9.71 4.42 12.27
C SER A 139 9.81 5.12 13.61
N LEU A 140 10.47 6.27 13.57
CA LEU A 140 10.52 7.22 14.67
C LEU A 140 9.38 8.21 14.50
N ARG A 141 8.45 8.22 15.46
CA ARG A 141 7.27 9.08 15.45
C ARG A 141 7.45 10.29 16.34
N LEU A 142 7.28 11.48 15.78
CA LEU A 142 7.15 12.74 16.46
C LEU A 142 5.67 13.13 16.50
N ASN A 143 5.13 13.26 17.69
CA ASN A 143 3.73 13.62 17.89
C ASN A 143 3.61 15.11 18.24
N ALA A 144 2.61 15.78 17.66
CA ALA A 144 2.36 17.18 17.87
C ALA A 144 1.10 17.40 18.73
N GLY A 145 1.18 18.38 19.65
CA GLY A 145 0.06 18.85 20.46
C GLY A 145 -0.36 17.94 21.60
N ARG A 146 -1.32 18.45 22.41
CA ARG A 146 -1.98 17.67 23.46
C ARG A 146 -3.03 16.78 22.83
N ARG A 147 -3.05 15.52 23.22
CA ARG A 147 -3.94 14.49 22.70
C ARG A 147 -4.62 13.81 23.88
N GLY A 148 -5.92 13.62 23.80
CA GLY A 148 -6.65 12.71 24.66
C GLY A 148 -6.27 11.26 24.38
N ASN A 149 -7.23 10.36 24.25
CA ASN A 149 -6.99 8.97 23.83
C ASN A 149 -7.11 8.82 22.30
N SER A 150 -6.48 9.74 21.53
CA SER A 150 -6.41 9.69 20.06
C SER A 150 -4.96 9.59 19.59
N VAL A 151 -4.77 9.22 18.32
CA VAL A 151 -3.44 9.21 17.72
C VAL A 151 -2.95 10.64 17.51
N GLY A 152 -3.83 11.55 17.08
CA GLY A 152 -3.54 12.96 16.85
C GLY A 152 -2.64 13.21 15.65
N ARG A 153 -2.00 14.39 15.61
CA ARG A 153 -1.08 14.77 14.54
C ARG A 153 0.31 14.19 14.79
N TYR A 154 0.93 13.70 13.75
CA TYR A 154 2.27 13.09 13.85
C TYR A 154 3.07 13.20 12.56
N ALA A 155 4.38 13.12 12.71
CA ALA A 155 5.33 12.92 11.63
C ALA A 155 6.19 11.70 11.95
N ASP A 156 6.36 10.79 11.00
CA ASP A 156 7.23 9.63 11.13
C ASP A 156 8.38 9.72 10.13
N LEU A 157 9.59 9.41 10.57
CA LEU A 157 10.71 9.04 9.71
C LEU A 157 10.83 7.53 9.74
N LEU A 158 10.85 6.89 8.59
CA LEU A 158 10.85 5.43 8.48
C LEU A 158 12.05 4.91 7.70
N ALA A 159 12.48 3.72 8.08
CA ALA A 159 13.45 2.92 7.36
C ALA A 159 13.05 1.45 7.44
N GLY A 160 13.33 0.68 6.42
CA GLY A 160 12.98 -0.73 6.40
C GLY A 160 13.47 -1.48 5.20
N GLY A 161 13.02 -2.72 5.11
CA GLY A 161 13.34 -3.60 4.00
C GLY A 161 12.12 -4.38 3.54
N SER A 162 12.21 -4.84 2.30
CA SER A 162 11.21 -5.71 1.71
C SER A 162 11.88 -6.93 1.08
N TRP A 163 11.24 -8.06 1.26
CA TRP A 163 11.56 -9.29 0.54
C TRP A 163 10.53 -9.50 -0.57
N VAL A 164 11.01 -9.56 -1.82
CA VAL A 164 10.18 -9.82 -3.00
C VAL A 164 9.91 -11.32 -3.07
N ALA A 165 8.72 -11.71 -2.61
CA ALA A 165 8.29 -13.11 -2.52
C ALA A 165 7.94 -13.69 -3.89
N ALA A 166 7.27 -12.89 -4.75
CA ALA A 166 6.91 -13.29 -6.10
C ALA A 166 7.02 -12.12 -7.06
N THR A 167 7.35 -12.42 -8.31
CA THR A 167 7.46 -11.45 -9.39
C THR A 167 6.65 -11.91 -10.60
N ARG A 168 6.09 -10.95 -11.32
CA ARG A 168 5.29 -11.18 -12.52
C ARG A 168 5.67 -10.17 -13.58
N HIS A 169 5.88 -10.65 -14.80
CA HIS A 169 6.02 -9.84 -16.02
C HIS A 169 4.83 -10.15 -16.92
N VAL A 170 4.12 -9.15 -17.33
CA VAL A 170 2.92 -9.27 -18.17
C VAL A 170 3.15 -8.46 -19.42
N THR A 171 3.00 -9.11 -20.58
CA THR A 171 2.99 -8.46 -21.90
C THR A 171 1.65 -8.68 -22.56
N GLU A 172 1.12 -7.66 -23.21
CA GLU A 172 -0.11 -7.71 -24.00
C GLU A 172 0.21 -7.28 -25.42
N ASP A 173 -0.10 -8.15 -26.39
CA ASP A 173 0.12 -7.95 -27.80
C ASP A 173 -1.15 -8.15 -28.63
N GLU A 174 -1.18 -7.54 -29.79
CA GLU A 174 -2.20 -7.76 -30.82
C GLU A 174 -1.50 -8.23 -32.12
N PRO A 175 -1.32 -9.56 -32.29
CA PRO A 175 -0.43 -10.11 -33.30
C PRO A 175 -0.85 -9.81 -34.74
N ALA A 176 -2.16 -9.56 -35.02
CA ALA A 176 -2.65 -9.06 -36.28
C ALA A 176 -4.04 -8.41 -36.12
N PRO A 177 -4.42 -7.50 -37.05
CA PRO A 177 -5.75 -6.90 -37.05
C PRO A 177 -6.85 -7.96 -37.07
N GLY A 178 -7.76 -7.93 -36.10
CA GLY A 178 -8.87 -8.89 -36.00
C GLY A 178 -8.55 -10.21 -35.29
N ILE A 179 -7.29 -10.48 -34.93
CA ILE A 179 -6.90 -11.55 -34.02
C ILE A 179 -6.93 -10.93 -32.61
N GLY A 180 -7.62 -11.60 -31.68
CA GLY A 180 -7.78 -11.10 -30.31
C GLY A 180 -6.44 -10.85 -29.62
N ARG A 181 -6.50 -10.11 -28.51
CA ARG A 181 -5.33 -9.81 -27.67
C ARG A 181 -4.73 -11.09 -27.09
N VAL A 182 -3.41 -11.16 -27.09
CA VAL A 182 -2.63 -12.21 -26.45
C VAL A 182 -1.94 -11.61 -25.25
N GLU A 183 -2.26 -12.10 -24.05
CA GLU A 183 -1.56 -11.77 -22.83
C GLU A 183 -0.61 -12.90 -22.46
N THR A 184 0.66 -12.58 -22.33
CA THR A 184 1.68 -13.51 -21.84
C THR A 184 2.10 -13.09 -20.44
N THR A 185 2.12 -14.04 -19.53
CA THR A 185 2.55 -13.79 -18.13
C THR A 185 3.69 -14.73 -17.77
N GLU A 186 4.79 -14.14 -17.34
CA GLU A 186 5.97 -14.84 -16.81
C GLU A 186 6.10 -14.61 -15.33
N TYR A 187 6.46 -15.64 -14.57
CA TYR A 187 6.66 -15.59 -13.13
C TYR A 187 8.11 -15.91 -12.76
N GLY A 188 8.51 -15.48 -11.55
CA GLY A 188 9.81 -15.86 -11.01
C GLY A 188 10.98 -15.17 -11.70
N LEU A 189 10.88 -13.89 -12.01
CA LEU A 189 11.84 -13.10 -12.76
C LEU A 189 13.23 -13.06 -12.09
N PRO A 190 14.29 -13.62 -12.71
CA PRO A 190 15.60 -13.72 -12.07
C PRO A 190 16.37 -12.39 -12.05
N TYR A 191 15.96 -11.44 -12.90
CA TYR A 191 16.62 -10.14 -13.01
C TYR A 191 16.20 -9.13 -11.93
N LEU A 192 15.11 -9.38 -11.22
CA LEU A 192 14.66 -8.48 -10.15
C LEU A 192 15.35 -8.79 -8.82
N GLN A 193 15.71 -7.72 -8.10
CA GLN A 193 16.33 -7.82 -6.79
C GLN A 193 15.35 -8.37 -5.76
N ARG A 194 15.78 -9.42 -5.02
CA ARG A 194 14.93 -10.08 -4.00
C ARG A 194 14.84 -9.31 -2.69
N TRP A 195 15.90 -8.65 -2.30
CA TRP A 195 15.94 -7.85 -1.07
C TRP A 195 16.13 -6.39 -1.41
N THR A 196 15.24 -5.56 -0.90
CA THR A 196 15.29 -4.12 -1.12
C THR A 196 15.21 -3.38 0.21
N GLY A 197 15.99 -2.30 0.32
CA GLY A 197 15.93 -1.36 1.44
C GLY A 197 15.19 -0.09 1.04
N ASN A 198 14.49 0.51 1.97
CA ASN A 198 13.78 1.77 1.76
C ASN A 198 13.90 2.71 2.96
N VAL A 199 13.74 4.00 2.68
CA VAL A 199 13.57 5.06 3.67
C VAL A 199 12.39 5.93 3.27
N GLY A 200 11.84 6.68 4.20
CA GLY A 200 10.74 7.56 3.88
C GLY A 200 10.26 8.40 5.03
N ALA A 201 9.17 9.11 4.76
CA ALA A 201 8.46 9.92 5.74
C ALA A 201 6.96 9.69 5.64
N ARG A 202 6.28 9.94 6.74
CA ARG A 202 4.82 9.88 6.86
C ARG A 202 4.35 11.06 7.68
N LEU A 203 3.36 11.77 7.20
CA LEU A 203 2.67 12.84 7.92
C LEU A 203 1.22 12.43 8.10
N GLY A 204 0.72 12.43 9.31
CA GLY A 204 -0.62 11.93 9.59
C GLY A 204 -1.40 12.70 10.63
N VAL A 205 -2.71 12.53 10.54
CA VAL A 205 -3.69 13.00 11.50
C VAL A 205 -4.66 11.86 11.77
N ASP A 206 -4.66 11.38 13.00
CA ASP A 206 -5.47 10.25 13.46
C ASP A 206 -5.30 9.01 12.56
N ARG A 207 -6.30 8.71 11.73
CA ARG A 207 -6.32 7.52 10.87
C ARG A 207 -5.68 7.73 9.51
N TYR A 208 -5.53 8.99 9.07
CA TYR A 208 -5.10 9.33 7.73
C TYR A 208 -3.66 9.77 7.72
N ALA A 209 -2.91 9.34 6.74
CA ALA A 209 -1.55 9.80 6.53
C ALA A 209 -1.21 9.92 5.05
N VAL A 210 -0.34 10.86 4.73
CA VAL A 210 0.37 10.94 3.47
C VAL A 210 1.75 10.36 3.69
N THR A 211 2.24 9.58 2.73
CA THR A 211 3.52 8.88 2.80
C THR A 211 4.37 9.15 1.58
N ALA A 212 5.66 9.23 1.78
CA ALA A 212 6.65 9.25 0.70
C ALA A 212 7.76 8.24 1.06
N ARG A 213 8.02 7.28 0.19
CA ARG A 213 9.06 6.26 0.35
C ARG A 213 10.02 6.29 -0.83
N CYS A 214 11.29 6.10 -0.53
CA CYS A 214 12.35 6.01 -1.52
C CYS A 214 13.05 4.65 -1.36
N ARG A 215 13.09 3.87 -2.42
CA ARG A 215 13.88 2.65 -2.49
C ARG A 215 15.35 3.01 -2.65
N LEU A 216 16.20 2.50 -1.74
CA LEU A 216 17.65 2.72 -1.76
C LEU A 216 18.37 1.68 -2.63
N SER A 217 17.90 0.46 -2.59
CA SER A 217 18.48 -0.65 -3.36
C SER A 217 18.17 -0.52 -4.85
N PRO A 218 19.00 -1.07 -5.74
CA PRO A 218 18.67 -1.24 -7.14
C PRO A 218 17.40 -2.08 -7.33
N ALA A 219 16.67 -1.87 -8.44
CA ALA A 219 15.53 -2.72 -8.80
C ALA A 219 16.00 -4.05 -9.37
N PHE A 220 17.13 -4.04 -10.04
CA PHE A 220 17.68 -5.19 -10.73
C PHE A 220 18.83 -5.81 -9.95
N GLY A 221 18.99 -7.13 -10.10
CA GLY A 221 20.06 -7.87 -9.45
C GLY A 221 21.47 -7.51 -9.97
N PRO A 222 22.53 -7.91 -9.26
CA PRO A 222 23.92 -7.51 -9.59
C PRO A 222 24.34 -7.85 -11.02
N THR A 223 23.86 -8.97 -11.56
CA THR A 223 24.15 -9.39 -12.95
C THR A 223 23.57 -8.40 -13.99
N TYR A 224 22.57 -7.64 -13.60
CA TYR A 224 21.86 -6.67 -14.45
C TYR A 224 22.15 -5.22 -14.04
N ALA A 225 23.25 -4.98 -13.35
CA ALA A 225 23.60 -3.65 -12.84
C ALA A 225 23.80 -2.58 -13.94
N ALA A 226 24.03 -3.01 -15.18
CA ALA A 226 24.11 -2.11 -16.34
C ALA A 226 22.72 -1.65 -16.85
N TRP A 227 21.64 -2.27 -16.38
CA TRP A 227 20.29 -1.87 -16.81
C TRP A 227 19.88 -0.53 -16.18
N PRO A 228 19.12 0.28 -16.93
CA PRO A 228 18.59 1.54 -16.41
C PRO A 228 17.63 1.29 -15.24
N GLU A 229 17.72 2.13 -14.22
CA GLU A 229 17.00 1.97 -12.96
C GLU A 229 15.53 2.37 -13.08
N LEU A 230 14.64 1.61 -12.45
CA LEU A 230 13.23 1.96 -12.29
C LEU A 230 13.04 3.11 -11.30
N PRO A 231 11.95 3.89 -11.39
CA PRO A 231 11.65 4.95 -10.44
C PRO A 231 11.71 4.44 -9.00
N ARG A 232 12.28 5.24 -8.11
CA ARG A 232 12.57 4.83 -6.72
C ARG A 232 11.56 5.33 -5.71
N TRP A 233 10.75 6.33 -6.08
CA TRP A 233 9.81 6.95 -5.17
C TRP A 233 8.41 6.37 -5.32
N VAL A 234 7.75 6.21 -4.17
CA VAL A 234 6.31 5.95 -4.08
C VAL A 234 5.72 6.98 -3.13
N ILE A 235 4.75 7.75 -3.61
CA ILE A 235 4.02 8.77 -2.84
C ILE A 235 2.58 8.32 -2.74
N GLY A 236 2.00 8.32 -1.55
CA GLY A 236 0.68 7.77 -1.36
C GLY A 236 -0.01 8.21 -0.09
N VAL A 237 -1.11 7.54 0.18
CA VAL A 237 -1.95 7.74 1.35
C VAL A 237 -2.12 6.44 2.12
N GLU A 238 -2.27 6.54 3.43
CA GLU A 238 -2.57 5.40 4.31
C GLU A 238 -3.80 5.71 5.15
N ILE A 239 -4.59 4.68 5.45
CA ILE A 239 -5.70 4.72 6.39
C ILE A 239 -5.51 3.67 7.47
N GLY A 240 -5.47 4.08 8.73
CA GLY A 240 -5.46 3.20 9.89
C GLY A 240 -6.85 2.70 10.23
N LEU A 241 -6.97 1.42 10.48
CA LEU A 241 -8.23 0.74 10.81
C LEU A 241 -8.23 0.44 12.32
N PHE A 242 -8.86 1.33 13.12
CA PHE A 242 -8.98 1.23 14.59
C PHE A 242 -10.10 2.12 15.12
#